data_c13d0cebf816169eaa2c764400554cc8
#
_entry.id   c13d0cebf816169eaa2c764400554cc8
#
_cell.length_a   1.000
_cell.length_b   1.000
_cell.length_c   1.000
_cell.angle_alpha   90.00
_cell.angle_beta   90.00
_cell.angle_gamma   90.00
#
_symmetry.space_group_name_H-M   'P 1'
#
loop_
_entity.id
_entity.type
_entity.pdbx_description
1 polymer ?
#
loop_
_entity_poly.entity_id
_entity_poly.type
_entity_poly.pdbx_seq_one_letter_code
_entity_poly.pdbx_strand_id
1 'polypeptide(L)'
;PPRRRDAPLNSDYPHPIVARAGWPFRALAFVVAAALSWAGLWVLAALAWLVVLFIVQFFRDPPRVIPRGPGAVLSPADGRVVKVERARDPYLPRDALKISVFMNVFNVHSNRSPVDGVVVAAWYHAGSFLNAALDKASLENERNALHLRTAEGRDVTCVQVAGLIARRILCYA
;
A
#
# COMPACT_ATOMS: atom_id res chain seq x y z
N PRO A 1 30.86 9.09 7.54
CA PRO A 1 29.66 8.45 8.03
C PRO A 1 29.84 6.92 7.95
N PRO A 2 29.51 6.16 9.02
CA PRO A 2 29.76 4.73 9.05
C PRO A 2 28.84 4.05 8.02
N ARG A 3 29.45 3.24 7.15
CA ARG A 3 28.73 2.30 6.29
C ARG A 3 27.91 1.38 7.18
N ARG A 4 26.59 1.46 7.10
CA ARG A 4 25.75 0.40 7.65
C ARG A 4 26.08 -0.86 6.86
N ARG A 5 26.63 -1.84 7.57
CA ARG A 5 26.87 -3.19 7.07
C ARG A 5 25.55 -3.77 6.60
N ASP A 6 25.62 -4.60 5.57
CA ASP A 6 24.50 -5.38 5.07
C ASP A 6 23.93 -6.23 6.20
N ALA A 7 22.94 -5.70 6.89
CA ALA A 7 22.18 -6.43 7.89
C ALA A 7 21.34 -7.49 7.18
N PRO A 8 21.27 -8.72 7.68
CA PRO A 8 20.40 -9.74 7.10
C PRO A 8 18.96 -9.22 7.09
N LEU A 9 18.26 -9.44 5.97
CA LEU A 9 16.92 -8.94 5.65
C LEU A 9 15.86 -9.16 6.76
N ASN A 10 16.15 -9.99 7.76
CA ASN A 10 15.20 -10.38 8.83
C ASN A 10 15.41 -9.70 10.18
N SER A 11 16.51 -8.98 10.43
CA SER A 11 16.81 -8.47 11.79
C SER A 11 16.23 -7.09 12.09
N ASP A 12 15.90 -6.28 11.07
CA ASP A 12 15.49 -4.87 11.25
C ASP A 12 14.13 -4.54 10.57
N TYR A 13 13.33 -5.57 10.21
CA TYR A 13 12.03 -5.32 9.62
C TYR A 13 10.97 -5.13 10.72
N PRO A 14 10.57 -3.88 11.04
CA PRO A 14 9.76 -3.58 12.22
C PRO A 14 8.27 -3.94 12.05
N HIS A 15 7.89 -4.46 10.86
CA HIS A 15 6.50 -4.74 10.54
C HIS A 15 6.24 -6.25 10.48
N PRO A 16 5.07 -6.72 10.93
CA PRO A 16 4.71 -8.12 10.79
C PRO A 16 4.54 -8.48 9.31
N ILE A 17 4.96 -9.70 8.92
CA ILE A 17 4.84 -10.24 7.54
C ILE A 17 3.40 -10.15 6.98
N VAL A 18 2.41 -10.04 7.85
CA VAL A 18 1.02 -9.81 7.50
C VAL A 18 0.51 -8.58 8.24
N ALA A 19 -0.02 -7.63 7.49
CA ALA A 19 -0.49 -6.35 8.02
C ALA A 19 -1.55 -6.55 9.11
N ARG A 20 -1.41 -5.77 10.21
CA ARG A 20 -2.33 -5.82 11.36
C ARG A 20 -3.78 -5.57 11.00
N ALA A 21 -4.03 -4.74 10.00
CA ALA A 21 -5.36 -4.43 9.48
C ALA A 21 -6.14 -5.66 8.98
N GLY A 22 -5.43 -6.73 8.57
CA GLY A 22 -6.01 -7.99 8.12
C GLY A 22 -6.47 -8.94 9.24
N TRP A 23 -6.10 -8.70 10.50
CA TRP A 23 -6.38 -9.63 11.60
C TRP A 23 -7.87 -9.96 11.79
N PRO A 24 -8.79 -8.97 11.89
CA PRO A 24 -10.21 -9.27 12.11
C PRO A 24 -10.83 -10.07 10.95
N PHE A 25 -10.45 -9.75 9.71
CA PHE A 25 -10.93 -10.47 8.53
C PHE A 25 -10.44 -11.92 8.50
N ARG A 26 -9.17 -12.15 8.85
CA ARG A 26 -8.59 -13.50 8.93
C ARG A 26 -9.24 -14.32 10.03
N ALA A 27 -9.41 -13.76 11.23
CA ALA A 27 -10.02 -14.44 12.35
C ALA A 27 -11.45 -14.87 12.00
N LEU A 28 -12.27 -13.96 11.45
CA LEU A 28 -13.63 -14.26 11.04
C LEU A 28 -13.68 -15.36 9.96
N ALA A 29 -12.90 -15.20 8.89
CA ALA A 29 -12.87 -16.16 7.79
C ALA A 29 -12.39 -17.54 8.25
N PHE A 30 -11.39 -17.60 9.13
CA PHE A 30 -10.89 -18.85 9.72
C PHE A 30 -11.98 -19.55 10.54
N VAL A 31 -12.68 -18.82 11.42
CA VAL A 31 -13.77 -19.38 12.25
C VAL A 31 -14.88 -19.95 11.36
N VAL A 32 -15.28 -19.22 10.31
CA VAL A 32 -16.30 -19.69 9.36
C VAL A 32 -15.83 -20.96 8.63
N ALA A 33 -14.59 -20.98 8.12
CA ALA A 33 -14.05 -22.14 7.41
C ALA A 33 -13.95 -23.37 8.33
N ALA A 34 -13.52 -23.19 9.58
CA ALA A 34 -13.43 -24.25 10.57
C ALA A 34 -14.82 -24.79 10.95
N ALA A 35 -15.80 -23.92 11.17
CA ALA A 35 -17.18 -24.29 11.50
C ALA A 35 -17.84 -25.09 10.36
N LEU A 36 -17.66 -24.68 9.11
CA LEU A 36 -18.16 -25.41 7.94
C LEU A 36 -17.48 -26.78 7.79
N SER A 37 -16.18 -26.86 8.06
CA SER A 37 -15.45 -28.15 8.06
C SER A 37 -15.97 -29.07 9.13
N TRP A 38 -16.22 -28.56 10.35
CA TRP A 38 -16.75 -29.36 11.46
C TRP A 38 -18.18 -29.83 11.20
N ALA A 39 -19.00 -29.02 10.53
CA ALA A 39 -20.36 -29.37 10.13
C ALA A 39 -20.42 -30.38 8.96
N GLY A 40 -19.27 -30.80 8.41
CA GLY A 40 -19.23 -31.74 7.27
C GLY A 40 -19.62 -31.11 5.92
N LEU A 41 -19.71 -29.81 5.83
CA LEU A 41 -20.09 -29.07 4.61
C LEU A 41 -18.87 -28.84 3.73
N TRP A 42 -18.24 -29.91 3.24
CA TRP A 42 -16.89 -29.88 2.64
C TRP A 42 -16.72 -28.95 1.46
N VAL A 43 -17.74 -28.83 0.58
CA VAL A 43 -17.66 -27.91 -0.59
C VAL A 43 -17.63 -26.44 -0.12
N LEU A 44 -18.51 -26.06 0.81
CA LEU A 44 -18.54 -24.71 1.38
C LEU A 44 -17.29 -24.43 2.21
N ALA A 45 -16.80 -25.42 2.95
CA ALA A 45 -15.55 -25.33 3.69
C ALA A 45 -14.36 -25.05 2.75
N ALA A 46 -14.27 -25.78 1.63
CA ALA A 46 -13.21 -25.55 0.64
C ALA A 46 -13.24 -24.13 0.08
N LEU A 47 -14.41 -23.61 -0.28
CA LEU A 47 -14.57 -22.22 -0.72
C LEU A 47 -14.18 -21.22 0.38
N ALA A 48 -14.57 -21.48 1.63
CA ALA A 48 -14.20 -20.63 2.75
C ALA A 48 -12.68 -20.62 3.00
N TRP A 49 -12.01 -21.77 2.87
CA TRP A 49 -10.54 -21.85 2.95
C TRP A 49 -9.84 -21.11 1.83
N LEU A 50 -10.38 -21.08 0.60
CA LEU A 50 -9.87 -20.23 -0.48
C LEU A 50 -9.98 -18.75 -0.13
N VAL A 51 -11.08 -18.33 0.53
CA VAL A 51 -11.23 -16.96 1.04
C VAL A 51 -10.17 -16.65 2.11
N VAL A 52 -9.90 -17.56 3.04
CA VAL A 52 -8.83 -17.41 4.04
C VAL A 52 -7.48 -17.18 3.37
N LEU A 53 -7.14 -18.03 2.38
CA LEU A 53 -5.88 -17.90 1.62
C LEU A 53 -5.80 -16.56 0.89
N PHE A 54 -6.89 -16.11 0.28
CA PHE A 54 -6.96 -14.82 -0.38
C PHE A 54 -6.74 -13.65 0.59
N ILE A 55 -7.35 -13.69 1.78
CA ILE A 55 -7.17 -12.64 2.81
C ILE A 55 -5.72 -12.61 3.29
N VAL A 56 -5.09 -13.76 3.54
CA VAL A 56 -3.68 -13.83 3.94
C VAL A 56 -2.80 -13.24 2.83
N GLN A 57 -3.07 -13.60 1.59
CA GLN A 57 -2.34 -13.11 0.42
C GLN A 57 -2.51 -11.60 0.24
N PHE A 58 -3.73 -11.07 0.39
CA PHE A 58 -4.04 -9.64 0.23
C PHE A 58 -3.37 -8.77 1.29
N PHE A 59 -3.34 -9.23 2.54
CA PHE A 59 -2.76 -8.50 3.67
C PHE A 59 -1.29 -8.86 3.94
N ARG A 60 -0.62 -9.58 3.02
CA ARG A 60 0.80 -9.87 3.20
C ARG A 60 1.63 -8.60 3.12
N ASP A 61 2.70 -8.55 3.89
CA ASP A 61 3.64 -7.43 3.92
C ASP A 61 5.09 -7.96 3.99
N PRO A 62 5.59 -8.55 2.90
CA PRO A 62 6.92 -9.13 2.87
C PRO A 62 8.00 -8.04 2.98
N PRO A 63 9.18 -8.39 3.55
CA PRO A 63 10.34 -7.51 3.51
C PRO A 63 10.75 -7.26 2.05
N ARG A 64 11.21 -6.02 1.77
CA ARG A 64 11.61 -5.61 0.43
C ARG A 64 13.09 -5.25 0.42
N VAL A 65 13.75 -5.61 -0.67
CA VAL A 65 15.10 -5.11 -0.94
C VAL A 65 14.99 -3.66 -1.39
N ILE A 66 15.59 -2.75 -0.64
CA ILE A 66 15.57 -1.31 -0.93
C ILE A 66 16.78 -0.98 -1.78
N PRO A 67 16.63 -0.63 -3.07
CA PRO A 67 17.72 -0.15 -3.91
C PRO A 67 18.32 1.13 -3.32
N ARG A 68 19.63 1.22 -3.29
CA ARG A 68 20.34 2.40 -2.78
C ARG A 68 20.93 3.19 -3.93
N GLY A 69 20.78 4.52 -3.87
CA GLY A 69 21.41 5.43 -4.82
C GLY A 69 21.22 6.89 -4.37
N PRO A 70 22.16 7.78 -4.69
CA PRO A 70 22.02 9.20 -4.34
C PRO A 70 20.78 9.79 -5.04
N GLY A 71 19.86 10.38 -4.27
CA GLY A 71 18.65 11.00 -4.79
C GLY A 71 17.61 10.02 -5.33
N ALA A 72 17.69 8.72 -4.99
CA ALA A 72 16.72 7.73 -5.43
C ALA A 72 15.33 8.02 -4.85
N VAL A 73 14.32 8.00 -5.71
CA VAL A 73 12.90 8.02 -5.35
C VAL A 73 12.33 6.65 -5.71
N LEU A 74 11.85 5.92 -4.74
CA LEU A 74 11.36 4.55 -4.91
C LEU A 74 9.85 4.52 -5.16
N SER A 75 9.37 3.48 -5.81
CA SER A 75 7.92 3.26 -5.88
C SER A 75 7.36 2.99 -4.49
N PRO A 76 6.35 3.73 -4.03
CA PRO A 76 5.72 3.48 -2.73
C PRO A 76 4.89 2.19 -2.73
N ALA A 77 4.53 1.68 -3.91
CA ALA A 77 3.62 0.56 -4.09
C ALA A 77 4.21 -0.52 -5.00
N ASP A 78 3.88 -1.77 -4.72
CA ASP A 78 4.13 -2.88 -5.63
C ASP A 78 3.02 -2.90 -6.67
N GLY A 79 3.35 -2.56 -7.90
CA GLY A 79 2.34 -2.47 -8.94
C GLY A 79 2.95 -2.20 -10.32
N ARG A 80 2.10 -1.80 -11.23
CA ARG A 80 2.47 -1.44 -12.59
C ARG A 80 2.38 0.06 -12.79
N VAL A 81 3.43 0.68 -13.31
CA VAL A 81 3.38 2.08 -13.76
C VAL A 81 2.41 2.17 -14.94
N VAL A 82 1.37 2.97 -14.78
CA VAL A 82 0.31 3.15 -15.79
C VAL A 82 0.36 4.53 -16.43
N LYS A 83 0.95 5.52 -15.75
CA LYS A 83 1.04 6.87 -16.29
C LYS A 83 2.29 7.58 -15.76
N VAL A 84 2.95 8.32 -16.66
CA VAL A 84 4.05 9.23 -16.34
C VAL A 84 3.79 10.53 -17.08
N GLU A 85 3.60 11.62 -16.36
CA GLU A 85 3.27 12.92 -16.95
C GLU A 85 3.83 14.08 -16.13
N ARG A 86 4.04 15.23 -16.75
CA ARG A 86 4.24 16.50 -16.04
C ARG A 86 2.88 17.08 -15.71
N ALA A 87 2.65 17.39 -14.44
CA ALA A 87 1.38 17.93 -13.97
C ALA A 87 1.59 18.93 -12.84
N ARG A 88 0.63 19.82 -12.66
CA ARG A 88 0.57 20.69 -11.48
C ARG A 88 0.31 19.81 -10.24
N ASP A 89 1.12 19.95 -9.21
CA ASP A 89 0.90 19.31 -7.92
C ASP A 89 -0.33 19.95 -7.25
N PRO A 90 -1.40 19.18 -6.94
CA PRO A 90 -2.61 19.74 -6.34
C PRO A 90 -2.43 20.13 -4.87
N TYR A 91 -1.34 19.74 -4.23
CA TYR A 91 -1.07 19.95 -2.81
C TYR A 91 0.03 21.00 -2.57
N LEU A 92 0.91 21.20 -3.54
CA LEU A 92 2.02 22.14 -3.46
C LEU A 92 2.04 23.06 -4.70
N PRO A 93 2.42 24.36 -4.55
CA PRO A 93 2.38 25.33 -5.65
C PRO A 93 3.54 25.13 -6.66
N ARG A 94 3.67 23.94 -7.22
CA ARG A 94 4.76 23.56 -8.15
C ARG A 94 4.27 22.67 -9.27
N ASP A 95 5.05 22.59 -10.34
CA ASP A 95 4.94 21.53 -11.33
C ASP A 95 5.83 20.36 -10.94
N ALA A 96 5.36 19.15 -11.18
CA ALA A 96 6.04 17.93 -10.78
C ALA A 96 5.92 16.85 -11.85
N LEU A 97 6.86 15.89 -11.83
CA LEU A 97 6.72 14.64 -12.54
C LEU A 97 5.78 13.73 -11.72
N LYS A 98 4.62 13.44 -12.26
CA LYS A 98 3.64 12.53 -11.66
C LYS A 98 3.81 11.15 -12.25
N ILE A 99 4.03 10.17 -11.38
CA ILE A 99 4.11 8.76 -11.71
C ILE A 99 2.95 8.05 -11.01
N SER A 100 2.06 7.43 -11.79
CA SER A 100 0.92 6.69 -11.28
C SER A 100 1.20 5.20 -11.33
N VAL A 101 1.03 4.52 -10.20
CA VAL A 101 1.23 3.08 -10.06
C VAL A 101 -0.10 2.43 -9.71
N PHE A 102 -0.53 1.48 -10.54
CA PHE A 102 -1.74 0.70 -10.32
C PHE A 102 -1.41 -0.62 -9.63
N MET A 103 -2.15 -0.92 -8.57
CA MET A 103 -2.09 -2.19 -7.85
C MET A 103 -3.36 -3.00 -8.14
N ASN A 104 -3.21 -4.24 -8.56
CA ASN A 104 -4.32 -5.18 -8.62
C ASN A 104 -4.47 -5.95 -7.29
N VAL A 105 -5.53 -6.74 -7.15
CA VAL A 105 -5.84 -7.47 -5.90
C VAL A 105 -4.78 -8.50 -5.47
N PHE A 106 -3.89 -8.89 -6.36
CA PHE A 106 -2.81 -9.84 -6.09
C PHE A 106 -1.49 -9.15 -5.72
N ASN A 107 -1.39 -7.83 -5.87
CA ASN A 107 -0.22 -7.08 -5.44
C ASN A 107 -0.17 -6.93 -3.91
N VAL A 108 0.98 -6.50 -3.39
CA VAL A 108 1.10 -6.13 -1.96
C VAL A 108 0.48 -4.74 -1.77
N HIS A 109 -0.48 -4.63 -0.85
CA HIS A 109 -1.21 -3.38 -0.61
C HIS A 109 -0.59 -2.51 0.50
N SER A 110 0.44 -3.00 1.17
CA SER A 110 1.22 -2.18 2.12
C SER A 110 2.18 -1.27 1.37
N ASN A 111 1.95 0.02 1.45
CA ASN A 111 2.80 1.03 0.83
C ASN A 111 3.94 1.45 1.76
N ARG A 112 5.01 1.98 1.19
CA ARG A 112 6.20 2.48 1.89
C ARG A 112 6.50 3.91 1.46
N SER A 113 7.25 4.62 2.30
CA SER A 113 7.74 5.96 1.92
C SER A 113 8.61 5.85 0.66
N PRO A 114 8.37 6.69 -0.35
CA PRO A 114 9.20 6.72 -1.56
C PRO A 114 10.60 7.30 -1.33
N VAL A 115 10.81 8.01 -0.24
CA VAL A 115 12.08 8.67 0.11
C VAL A 115 12.31 8.60 1.61
N ASP A 116 13.57 8.69 2.03
CA ASP A 116 13.91 8.99 3.42
C ASP A 116 13.64 10.46 3.70
N GLY A 117 12.90 10.76 4.79
CA GLY A 117 12.55 12.12 5.13
C GLY A 117 11.50 12.21 6.23
N VAL A 118 10.93 13.39 6.38
CA VAL A 118 9.89 13.68 7.37
C VAL A 118 8.56 13.99 6.68
N VAL A 119 7.45 13.62 7.32
CA VAL A 119 6.12 14.02 6.88
C VAL A 119 5.88 15.45 7.35
N VAL A 120 5.75 16.37 6.40
CA VAL A 120 5.52 17.79 6.65
C VAL A 120 4.03 18.11 6.76
N ALA A 121 3.22 17.46 5.93
CA ALA A 121 1.78 17.63 5.91
C ALA A 121 1.08 16.37 5.39
N ALA A 122 -0.18 16.21 5.78
CA ALA A 122 -1.06 15.15 5.29
C ALA A 122 -2.44 15.72 4.98
N TRP A 123 -3.05 15.26 3.88
CA TRP A 123 -4.39 15.68 3.44
C TRP A 123 -5.22 14.44 3.14
N TYR A 124 -6.28 14.27 3.89
CA TYR A 124 -7.27 13.23 3.64
C TYR A 124 -8.48 13.82 2.91
N HIS A 125 -8.93 13.16 1.88
CA HIS A 125 -10.13 13.52 1.14
C HIS A 125 -11.04 12.30 1.07
N ALA A 126 -12.21 12.41 1.66
CA ALA A 126 -13.28 11.44 1.48
C ALA A 126 -13.74 11.46 0.02
N GLY A 127 -14.12 10.30 -0.51
CA GLY A 127 -14.53 10.19 -1.90
C GLY A 127 -15.21 8.85 -2.21
N SER A 128 -15.36 8.56 -3.49
CA SER A 128 -15.94 7.33 -4.02
C SER A 128 -14.93 6.18 -3.99
N PHE A 129 -15.38 4.99 -4.42
CA PHE A 129 -14.55 3.78 -4.55
C PHE A 129 -14.69 3.19 -5.96
N LEU A 130 -14.45 4.05 -6.96
CA LEU A 130 -14.45 3.63 -8.36
C LEU A 130 -13.26 2.70 -8.65
N ASN A 131 -13.37 1.95 -9.75
CA ASN A 131 -12.24 1.15 -10.19
C ASN A 131 -11.01 2.04 -10.42
N ALA A 132 -9.93 1.79 -9.69
CA ALA A 132 -8.71 2.58 -9.73
C ALA A 132 -8.01 2.60 -11.11
N ALA A 133 -8.40 1.72 -12.03
CA ALA A 133 -7.93 1.74 -13.41
C ALA A 133 -8.57 2.87 -14.26
N LEU A 134 -9.63 3.51 -13.77
CA LEU A 134 -10.29 4.61 -14.47
C LEU A 134 -9.58 5.94 -14.16
N ASP A 135 -9.41 6.78 -15.18
CA ASP A 135 -8.78 8.11 -15.02
C ASP A 135 -9.49 8.98 -13.97
N LYS A 136 -10.81 8.89 -13.87
CA LYS A 136 -11.63 9.61 -12.89
C LYS A 136 -11.36 9.19 -11.45
N ALA A 137 -10.91 7.96 -11.22
CA ALA A 137 -10.68 7.44 -9.87
C ALA A 137 -9.67 8.28 -9.08
N SER A 138 -8.67 8.83 -9.73
CA SER A 138 -7.65 9.69 -9.10
C SER A 138 -8.22 11.00 -8.53
N LEU A 139 -9.36 11.46 -9.03
CA LEU A 139 -10.00 12.72 -8.63
C LEU A 139 -11.22 12.50 -7.72
N GLU A 140 -11.96 11.41 -7.90
CA GLU A 140 -13.24 11.16 -7.24
C GLU A 140 -13.13 10.19 -6.06
N ASN A 141 -12.12 9.31 -6.05
CA ASN A 141 -11.96 8.32 -4.98
C ASN A 141 -11.39 8.92 -3.70
N GLU A 142 -11.72 8.25 -2.59
CA GLU A 142 -11.05 8.47 -1.31
C GLU A 142 -9.53 8.44 -1.51
N ARG A 143 -8.84 9.44 -0.98
CA ARG A 143 -7.39 9.56 -1.11
C ARG A 143 -6.75 10.19 0.11
N ASN A 144 -5.53 9.79 0.36
CA ASN A 144 -4.66 10.36 1.38
C ASN A 144 -3.34 10.80 0.72
N ALA A 145 -3.02 12.08 0.85
CA ALA A 145 -1.79 12.65 0.32
C ALA A 145 -0.84 13.00 1.46
N LEU A 146 0.43 12.67 1.29
CA LEU A 146 1.50 13.00 2.21
C LEU A 146 2.52 13.89 1.52
N HIS A 147 2.87 15.00 2.14
CA HIS A 147 4.03 15.81 1.77
C HIS A 147 5.24 15.34 2.57
N LEU A 148 6.21 14.81 1.89
CA LEU A 148 7.47 14.33 2.44
C LEU A 148 8.57 15.33 2.08
N ARG A 149 9.46 15.60 3.04
CA ARG A 149 10.66 16.41 2.79
C ARG A 149 11.90 15.61 3.13
N THR A 150 12.81 15.48 2.17
CA THR A 150 14.09 14.81 2.37
C THR A 150 15.05 15.66 3.19
N ALA A 151 16.13 15.06 3.68
CA ALA A 151 17.19 15.77 4.41
C ALA A 151 17.85 16.86 3.56
N GLU A 152 17.87 16.70 2.22
CA GLU A 152 18.38 17.70 1.26
C GLU A 152 17.37 18.80 0.92
N GLY A 153 16.20 18.83 1.61
CA GLY A 153 15.16 19.82 1.41
C GLY A 153 14.31 19.61 0.15
N ARG A 154 14.33 18.43 -0.47
CA ARG A 154 13.49 18.13 -1.63
C ARG A 154 12.10 17.69 -1.16
N ASP A 155 11.09 18.19 -1.85
CA ASP A 155 9.69 17.87 -1.56
C ASP A 155 9.18 16.75 -2.48
N VAL A 156 8.51 15.77 -1.88
CA VAL A 156 7.84 14.67 -2.59
C VAL A 156 6.40 14.58 -2.11
N THR A 157 5.45 14.56 -3.04
CA THR A 157 4.04 14.32 -2.74
C THR A 157 3.69 12.87 -3.06
N CYS A 158 3.31 12.10 -2.04
CA CYS A 158 2.88 10.71 -2.20
C CYS A 158 1.37 10.63 -1.95
N VAL A 159 0.62 10.15 -2.94
CA VAL A 159 -0.85 10.07 -2.87
C VAL A 159 -1.29 8.63 -2.97
N GLN A 160 -1.98 8.16 -1.93
CA GLN A 160 -2.69 6.88 -1.95
C GLN A 160 -4.13 7.14 -2.39
N VAL A 161 -4.62 6.33 -3.32
CA VAL A 161 -5.99 6.41 -3.83
C VAL A 161 -6.67 5.07 -3.58
N ALA A 162 -7.84 5.09 -2.93
CA ALA A 162 -8.63 3.90 -2.70
C ALA A 162 -9.17 3.33 -4.03
N GLY A 163 -9.41 2.02 -4.06
CA GLY A 163 -10.00 1.34 -5.21
C GLY A 163 -11.31 0.66 -4.85
N LEU A 164 -11.83 -0.12 -5.80
CA LEU A 164 -13.08 -0.85 -5.64
C LEU A 164 -13.02 -1.93 -4.54
N ILE A 165 -11.88 -2.58 -4.37
CA ILE A 165 -11.66 -3.65 -3.38
C ILE A 165 -10.92 -3.11 -2.16
N ALA A 166 -9.80 -2.41 -2.36
CA ALA A 166 -9.03 -1.76 -1.30
C ALA A 166 -9.64 -0.39 -0.98
N ARG A 167 -10.75 -0.40 -0.22
CA ARG A 167 -11.56 0.79 0.07
C ARG A 167 -11.04 1.64 1.21
N ARG A 168 -10.24 1.07 2.11
CA ARG A 168 -9.79 1.77 3.31
C ARG A 168 -8.31 2.12 3.19
N ILE A 169 -7.99 3.39 3.39
CA ILE A 169 -6.62 3.89 3.50
C ILE A 169 -6.29 4.02 4.99
N LEU A 170 -5.27 3.28 5.43
CA LEU A 170 -4.72 3.38 6.78
C LEU A 170 -3.34 4.01 6.67
N CYS A 171 -3.18 5.18 7.28
CA CYS A 171 -1.92 5.89 7.35
C CYS A 171 -1.33 5.72 8.76
N TYR A 172 -0.06 5.33 8.84
CA TYR A 172 0.69 5.13 10.09
C TYR A 172 1.90 6.08 10.17
N ALA A 173 1.92 7.10 9.32
CA ALA A 173 2.96 8.14 9.32
C ALA A 173 2.65 9.26 10.31
#